data_10d401ab4ab3552390180d7b5c08bf8d
#
_entry.id   10d401ab4ab3552390180d7b5c08bf8d
#
_cell.length_a   1.000
_cell.length_b   1.000
_cell.length_c   1.000
_cell.angle_alpha   90.00
_cell.angle_beta   90.00
_cell.angle_gamma   90.00
#
_symmetry.space_group_name_H-M   'P 1'
#
loop_
_entity.id
_entity.type
_entity.pdbx_description
1 polymer ?
#
loop_
_entity_poly.entity_id
_entity_poly.type
_entity_poly.pdbx_seq_one_letter_code
_entity_poly.pdbx_strand_id
1 'polypeptide(L)'
;MILKASQRGGGQDLAAHLMRMDDNEHLSVHELRGFASENLRDAFREVEAISQGTKCRQYLFSLSLSPPERARVPVADFEAAIERIEERLGLEGQPRAIVFHEKEGRRHAHCVWSRID
;
A
#
# COMPACT_ATOMS: atom_id res chain seq x y z
N MET A 1 -5.93 -15.17 -6.96
CA MET A 1 -5.69 -14.02 -6.05
C MET A 1 -6.75 -12.95 -6.27
N ILE A 2 -7.30 -12.43 -5.19
CA ILE A 2 -8.32 -11.39 -5.26
C ILE A 2 -7.64 -10.04 -5.13
N LEU A 3 -7.91 -9.13 -6.07
CA LEU A 3 -7.38 -7.77 -6.08
C LEU A 3 -8.52 -6.78 -5.81
N LYS A 4 -8.28 -5.85 -4.90
CA LYS A 4 -9.21 -4.75 -4.62
C LYS A 4 -8.43 -3.45 -4.70
N ALA A 5 -8.94 -2.51 -5.49
CA ALA A 5 -8.27 -1.23 -5.70
C ALA A 5 -9.21 -0.07 -5.44
N SER A 6 -8.67 1.03 -4.94
CA SER A 6 -9.44 2.25 -4.72
C SER A 6 -8.53 3.47 -4.74
N GLN A 7 -9.10 4.60 -5.18
CA GLN A 7 -8.46 5.90 -5.04
C GLN A 7 -8.92 6.50 -3.72
N ARG A 8 -7.99 7.07 -2.97
CA ARG A 8 -8.28 7.54 -1.61
C ARG A 8 -7.63 8.87 -1.28
N GLY A 9 -8.35 9.68 -0.50
CA GLY A 9 -7.77 10.72 0.35
C GLY A 9 -7.67 10.13 1.76
N GLY A 10 -7.56 10.96 2.78
CA GLY A 10 -7.55 10.49 4.16
C GLY A 10 -6.39 9.58 4.50
N GLY A 11 -5.17 9.98 4.14
CA GLY A 11 -3.97 9.17 4.33
C GLY A 11 -3.74 8.73 5.77
N GLN A 12 -4.12 9.56 6.75
CA GLN A 12 -3.95 9.22 8.17
C GLN A 12 -4.88 8.08 8.58
N ASP A 13 -6.12 8.08 8.09
CA ASP A 13 -7.07 7.01 8.35
C ASP A 13 -6.62 5.71 7.69
N LEU A 14 -6.10 5.81 6.47
CA LEU A 14 -5.57 4.65 5.75
C LEU A 14 -4.35 4.08 6.47
N ALA A 15 -3.42 4.93 6.92
CA ALA A 15 -2.26 4.47 7.66
C ALA A 15 -2.66 3.75 8.94
N ALA A 16 -3.62 4.33 9.68
CA ALA A 16 -4.12 3.71 10.90
C ALA A 16 -4.75 2.34 10.62
N HIS A 17 -5.52 2.25 9.53
CA HIS A 17 -6.15 0.99 9.13
C HIS A 17 -5.10 -0.07 8.78
N LEU A 18 -4.09 0.29 7.99
CA LEU A 18 -3.04 -0.64 7.57
C LEU A 18 -2.16 -1.09 8.73
N MET A 19 -2.00 -0.25 9.75
CA MET A 19 -1.17 -0.57 10.92
C MET A 19 -1.95 -1.28 12.03
N ARG A 20 -3.24 -1.59 11.80
CA ARG A 20 -4.08 -2.25 12.81
C ARG A 20 -3.73 -3.73 12.93
N MET A 21 -3.52 -4.18 14.15
CA MET A 21 -3.15 -5.56 14.47
C MET A 21 -4.31 -6.44 14.97
N ASP A 22 -5.51 -5.86 15.12
CA ASP A 22 -6.64 -6.53 15.77
C ASP A 22 -6.97 -7.92 15.21
N ASP A 23 -6.91 -8.07 13.90
CA ASP A 23 -7.25 -9.32 13.21
C ASP A 23 -6.05 -9.98 12.54
N ASN A 24 -4.84 -9.49 12.78
CA ASN A 24 -3.64 -9.98 12.11
C ASN A 24 -2.62 -10.49 13.12
N GLU A 25 -2.01 -11.63 12.85
CA GLU A 25 -0.96 -12.22 13.69
C GLU A 25 0.37 -11.48 13.51
N HIS A 26 0.64 -11.07 12.29
CA HIS A 26 1.85 -10.32 11.93
C HIS A 26 1.52 -9.15 11.02
N LEU A 27 2.23 -8.05 11.26
CA LEU A 27 2.16 -6.88 10.42
C LEU A 27 3.59 -6.43 10.13
N SER A 28 3.88 -6.17 8.86
CA SER A 28 5.21 -5.76 8.44
C SER A 28 5.11 -4.67 7.37
N VAL A 29 5.77 -3.55 7.61
CA VAL A 29 5.96 -2.53 6.58
C VAL A 29 7.17 -2.97 5.76
N HIS A 30 6.90 -3.54 4.60
CA HIS A 30 7.92 -4.14 3.75
C HIS A 30 8.74 -3.13 2.97
N GLU A 31 8.11 -2.05 2.52
CA GLU A 31 8.76 -1.06 1.69
C GLU A 31 8.12 0.32 1.86
N LEU A 32 8.96 1.35 1.94
CA LEU A 32 8.56 2.75 1.86
C LEU A 32 9.48 3.43 0.84
N ARG A 33 9.09 3.36 -0.43
CA ARG A 33 9.90 3.87 -1.53
C ARG A 33 9.49 5.31 -1.88
N GLY A 34 10.46 6.21 -1.97
CA GLY A 34 10.23 7.57 -2.43
C GLY A 34 9.70 8.53 -1.39
N PHE A 35 9.66 8.12 -0.12
CA PHE A 35 9.28 8.98 0.99
C PHE A 35 10.51 9.41 1.78
N ALA A 36 10.48 10.61 2.32
CA ALA A 36 11.53 11.06 3.23
C ALA A 36 11.39 10.40 4.61
N SER A 37 10.15 10.07 4.99
CA SER A 37 9.84 9.50 6.30
C SER A 37 10.11 8.00 6.34
N GLU A 38 10.40 7.50 7.55
CA GLU A 38 10.70 6.08 7.77
C GLU A 38 9.50 5.29 8.29
N ASN A 39 8.35 5.94 8.52
CA ASN A 39 7.13 5.25 8.96
C ASN A 39 5.95 5.59 8.07
N LEU A 40 4.97 4.69 8.06
CA LEU A 40 3.83 4.78 7.15
C LEU A 40 2.97 6.03 7.38
N ARG A 41 2.71 6.36 8.65
CA ARG A 41 1.88 7.52 8.98
C ARG A 41 2.49 8.82 8.46
N ASP A 42 3.78 9.00 8.68
CA ASP A 42 4.48 10.21 8.24
C ASP A 42 4.65 10.24 6.72
N ALA A 43 4.85 9.07 6.10
CA ALA A 43 4.93 8.96 4.65
C ALA A 43 3.63 9.45 4.01
N PHE A 44 2.48 9.01 4.51
CA PHE A 44 1.19 9.45 3.98
C PHE A 44 0.90 10.90 4.30
N ARG A 45 1.43 11.41 5.43
CA ARG A 45 1.33 12.84 5.76
C ARG A 45 2.11 13.70 4.76
N GLU A 46 3.26 13.22 4.29
CA GLU A 46 4.02 13.91 3.24
C GLU A 46 3.19 14.07 1.98
N VAL A 47 2.53 12.99 1.53
CA VAL A 47 1.70 13.03 0.33
C VAL A 47 0.51 13.96 0.53
N GLU A 48 -0.12 13.92 1.70
CA GLU A 48 -1.22 14.80 2.04
C GLU A 48 -0.79 16.28 1.97
N ALA A 49 0.38 16.59 2.54
CA ALA A 49 0.92 17.95 2.51
C ALA A 49 1.15 18.44 1.08
N ILE A 50 1.71 17.58 0.23
CA ILE A 50 1.93 17.90 -1.18
C ILE A 50 0.58 18.10 -1.88
N SER A 51 -0.43 17.28 -1.55
CA SER A 51 -1.75 17.36 -2.17
C SER A 51 -2.44 18.69 -1.93
N GLN A 52 -2.15 19.34 -0.80
CA GLN A 52 -2.76 20.63 -0.48
C GLN A 52 -2.35 21.75 -1.43
N GLY A 53 -1.19 21.60 -2.09
CA GLY A 53 -0.78 22.52 -3.15
C GLY A 53 -1.38 22.21 -4.51
N THR A 54 -2.27 21.21 -4.58
CA THR A 54 -2.89 20.74 -5.81
C THR A 54 -4.40 20.68 -5.61
N LYS A 55 -5.14 20.33 -6.70
CA LYS A 55 -6.57 20.07 -6.62
C LYS A 55 -6.90 18.59 -6.39
N CYS A 56 -5.88 17.76 -6.18
CA CYS A 56 -6.07 16.32 -6.02
C CYS A 56 -6.50 15.99 -4.60
N ARG A 57 -7.75 15.54 -4.44
CA ARG A 57 -8.30 15.13 -3.14
C ARG A 57 -8.08 13.65 -2.85
N GLN A 58 -8.16 12.82 -3.88
CA GLN A 58 -7.88 11.39 -3.78
C GLN A 58 -6.45 11.15 -4.22
N TYR A 59 -5.50 11.53 -3.37
CA TYR A 59 -4.09 11.57 -3.69
C TYR A 59 -3.38 10.23 -3.56
N LEU A 60 -4.07 9.20 -3.09
CA LEU A 60 -3.51 7.85 -2.93
C LEU A 60 -4.26 6.84 -3.78
N PHE A 61 -3.54 5.88 -4.31
CA PHE A 61 -4.12 4.69 -4.95
C PHE A 61 -3.77 3.49 -4.08
N SER A 62 -4.79 2.81 -3.56
CA SER A 62 -4.62 1.69 -2.64
C SER A 62 -5.02 0.39 -3.33
N LEU A 63 -4.16 -0.61 -3.24
CA LEU A 63 -4.37 -1.95 -3.79
C LEU A 63 -4.18 -2.99 -2.70
N SER A 64 -5.12 -3.92 -2.57
CA SER A 64 -4.93 -5.07 -1.71
C SER A 64 -4.89 -6.34 -2.55
N LEU A 65 -4.00 -7.26 -2.17
CA LEU A 65 -3.82 -8.55 -2.83
C LEU A 65 -4.05 -9.64 -1.81
N SER A 66 -5.09 -10.45 -2.03
CA SER A 66 -5.47 -11.55 -1.12
C SER A 66 -5.38 -12.87 -1.87
N PRO A 67 -4.41 -13.73 -1.51
CA PRO A 67 -4.29 -15.05 -2.17
C PRO A 67 -5.42 -15.98 -1.76
N PRO A 68 -5.63 -17.09 -2.52
CA PRO A 68 -6.60 -18.09 -2.14
C PRO A 68 -6.31 -18.66 -0.74
N GLU A 69 -7.36 -19.12 -0.06
CA GLU A 69 -7.31 -19.51 1.35
C GLU A 69 -6.19 -20.48 1.70
N ARG A 70 -5.87 -21.44 0.82
CA ARG A 70 -4.85 -22.45 1.10
C ARG A 70 -3.53 -22.21 0.38
N ALA A 71 -3.44 -21.10 -0.34
CA ALA A 71 -2.23 -20.80 -1.09
C ALA A 71 -1.20 -20.12 -0.18
N ARG A 72 0.06 -20.52 -0.37
CA ARG A 72 1.18 -19.86 0.28
C ARG A 72 1.95 -19.12 -0.80
N VAL A 73 1.86 -17.80 -0.78
CA VAL A 73 2.47 -16.97 -1.80
C VAL A 73 3.74 -16.35 -1.25
N PRO A 74 4.90 -16.59 -1.87
CA PRO A 74 6.15 -15.97 -1.44
C PRO A 74 6.13 -14.45 -1.64
N VAL A 75 6.93 -13.74 -0.85
CA VAL A 75 7.06 -12.30 -0.95
C VAL A 75 7.43 -11.88 -2.39
N ALA A 76 8.34 -12.61 -3.02
CA ALA A 76 8.77 -12.31 -4.38
C ALA A 76 7.61 -12.31 -5.40
N ASP A 77 6.63 -13.18 -5.21
CA ASP A 77 5.46 -13.24 -6.09
C ASP A 77 4.56 -12.02 -5.90
N PHE A 78 4.40 -11.56 -4.65
CA PHE A 78 3.67 -10.32 -4.37
C PHE A 78 4.38 -9.13 -5.02
N GLU A 79 5.69 -9.04 -4.87
CA GLU A 79 6.48 -7.96 -5.44
C GLU A 79 6.36 -7.94 -6.97
N ALA A 80 6.44 -9.10 -7.61
CA ALA A 80 6.32 -9.20 -9.06
C ALA A 80 4.92 -8.77 -9.55
N ALA A 81 3.87 -9.15 -8.82
CA ALA A 81 2.50 -8.77 -9.15
C ALA A 81 2.32 -7.26 -9.00
N ILE A 82 2.83 -6.68 -7.92
CA ILE A 82 2.75 -5.25 -7.66
C ILE A 82 3.47 -4.46 -8.75
N GLU A 83 4.66 -4.90 -9.16
CA GLU A 83 5.42 -4.23 -10.22
C GLU A 83 4.70 -4.26 -11.56
N ARG A 84 4.05 -5.37 -11.90
CA ARG A 84 3.25 -5.47 -13.13
C ARG A 84 2.07 -4.52 -13.11
N ILE A 85 1.38 -4.43 -11.97
CA ILE A 85 0.23 -3.56 -11.81
C ILE A 85 0.68 -2.10 -11.89
N GLU A 86 1.78 -1.77 -11.20
CA GLU A 86 2.37 -0.43 -11.22
C GLU A 86 2.67 0.01 -12.65
N GLU A 87 3.29 -0.86 -13.43
CA GLU A 87 3.62 -0.58 -14.83
C GLU A 87 2.36 -0.34 -15.67
N ARG A 88 1.34 -1.18 -15.50
CA ARG A 88 0.09 -1.04 -16.25
C ARG A 88 -0.70 0.21 -15.90
N LEU A 89 -0.58 0.67 -14.65
CA LEU A 89 -1.28 1.86 -14.18
C LEU A 89 -0.49 3.15 -14.42
N GLY A 90 0.75 3.06 -14.91
CA GLY A 90 1.59 4.22 -15.12
C GLY A 90 2.06 4.87 -13.83
N LEU A 91 2.17 4.09 -12.76
CA LEU A 91 2.61 4.59 -11.45
C LEU A 91 4.08 4.35 -11.18
N GLU A 92 4.84 3.97 -12.21
CA GLU A 92 6.27 3.74 -12.08
C GLU A 92 6.98 4.99 -11.58
N GLY A 93 7.88 4.80 -10.62
CA GLY A 93 8.63 5.91 -10.04
C GLY A 93 7.88 6.70 -8.98
N GLN A 94 6.57 6.47 -8.80
CA GLN A 94 5.80 7.14 -7.75
C GLN A 94 6.17 6.60 -6.37
N PRO A 95 6.11 7.44 -5.32
CA PRO A 95 6.27 6.95 -3.96
C PRO A 95 5.29 5.83 -3.66
N ARG A 96 5.78 4.76 -3.06
CA ARG A 96 5.04 3.52 -2.86
C ARG A 96 5.31 2.92 -1.49
N ALA A 97 4.24 2.48 -0.81
CA ALA A 97 4.34 1.75 0.44
C ALA A 97 3.78 0.34 0.25
N ILE A 98 4.48 -0.67 0.75
CA ILE A 98 4.01 -2.05 0.75
C ILE A 98 3.95 -2.53 2.19
N VAL A 99 2.78 -3.01 2.60
CA VAL A 99 2.54 -3.53 3.95
C VAL A 99 2.00 -4.95 3.82
N PHE A 100 2.58 -5.88 4.58
CA PHE A 100 2.07 -7.24 4.65
C PHE A 100 1.32 -7.44 5.96
N HIS A 101 0.15 -8.07 5.86
CA HIS A 101 -0.62 -8.56 6.99
C HIS A 101 -0.65 -10.08 6.90
N GLU A 102 -0.49 -10.75 8.03
CA GLU A 102 -0.54 -12.21 8.07
C GLU A 102 -1.57 -12.65 9.10
N LYS A 103 -2.43 -13.58 8.70
CA LYS A 103 -3.47 -14.15 9.55
C LYS A 103 -3.64 -15.62 9.19
N GLU A 104 -3.57 -16.49 10.22
CA GLU A 104 -3.71 -17.93 10.05
C GLU A 104 -2.73 -18.51 9.00
N GLY A 105 -1.50 -17.99 9.01
CA GLY A 105 -0.46 -18.41 8.07
C GLY A 105 -0.64 -17.89 6.66
N ARG A 106 -1.67 -17.07 6.41
CA ARG A 106 -1.94 -16.51 5.09
C ARG A 106 -1.53 -15.03 5.04
N ARG A 107 -0.70 -14.70 4.08
CA ARG A 107 -0.19 -13.35 3.89
C ARG A 107 -1.05 -12.58 2.91
N HIS A 108 -1.38 -11.34 3.28
CA HIS A 108 -2.06 -10.39 2.41
C HIS A 108 -1.13 -9.20 2.20
N ALA A 109 -1.11 -8.65 1.01
CA ALA A 109 -0.32 -7.47 0.71
C ALA A 109 -1.24 -6.26 0.50
N HIS A 110 -0.79 -5.11 1.00
CA HIS A 110 -1.40 -3.83 0.71
C HIS A 110 -0.34 -2.93 0.11
N CYS A 111 -0.62 -2.36 -1.04
CA CYS A 111 0.30 -1.45 -1.70
C CYS A 111 -0.40 -0.12 -1.94
N VAL A 112 0.25 0.97 -1.57
CA VAL A 112 -0.32 2.31 -1.72
C VAL A 112 0.68 3.18 -2.46
N TRP A 113 0.22 3.82 -3.52
CA TRP A 113 1.02 4.75 -4.30
C TRP A 113 0.51 6.16 -4.14
N SER A 114 1.44 7.13 -4.19
CA SER A 114 1.06 8.52 -4.41
C SER A 114 0.59 8.68 -5.86
N ARG A 115 -0.49 9.44 -6.06
CA ARG A 115 -0.99 9.80 -7.39
C ARG A 115 -0.49 11.16 -7.84
N ILE A 116 0.31 11.82 -7.03
CA ILE A 116 0.82 13.16 -7.31
C ILE A 116 2.23 13.05 -7.88
N ASP A 117 2.43 13.71 -9.02
CA ASP A 117 3.74 13.76 -9.65
C ASP A 117 4.67 14.78 -8.98
#